data_4052a0e346e5d39c59d99a7efe48746b
#
_entry.id   4052a0e346e5d39c59d99a7efe48746b
#
_cell.length_a   1.000
_cell.length_b   1.000
_cell.length_c   1.000
_cell.angle_alpha   90.00
_cell.angle_beta   90.00
_cell.angle_gamma   90.00
#
_symmetry.space_group_name_H-M   'P 1'
#
loop_
_entity.id
_entity.type
_entity.pdbx_description
1 polymer ?
#
loop_
_entity_poly.entity_id
_entity_poly.type
_entity_poly.pdbx_seq_one_letter_code
_entity_poly.pdbx_strand_id
1 'polypeptide(L)'
;MLEKGDSYSASKLRYVGKNTLMKHLLTKYMERAMRIVDDVVETHNELLEGYSKLNDAGIIHYDVKENNIMCKDKRGTPIIIDFGLSIDILEVAKNSYRDAFYVYGPDYGPWCLEIAMISYGANELVDESISNKGYVGFGNKENPLGLEQEVTKEQIGKVIGEFVKTNYSLLELISQDVREKYREKMIEHYSKYIGKRWKEMIEELQTYYKTWDNYGLSIMYLHIIDQLKIGSAPNQSVYKAYLEEIVLSLPSDRADCKKTKEYMKEIFGKVKRSDKKKQGKYMRIVSINGNIRDKVHKEVWHSIKNELQRDKKLYEKRIQQ
;
A
#
# COMPACT_ATOMS: atom_id res chain seq x y z
N MET A 1 -10.10 4.11 36.89
CA MET A 1 -10.09 5.45 37.55
C MET A 1 -8.81 6.13 37.12
N LEU A 2 -8.89 7.33 36.55
CA LEU A 2 -7.73 8.12 36.12
C LEU A 2 -7.15 8.80 37.37
N GLU A 3 -5.83 8.74 37.54
CA GLU A 3 -5.17 9.37 38.70
C GLU A 3 -5.17 10.90 38.56
N LYS A 4 -5.27 11.58 39.70
CA LYS A 4 -5.26 13.05 39.78
C LYS A 4 -3.85 13.55 39.42
N GLY A 5 -3.64 13.99 38.17
CA GLY A 5 -2.33 14.50 37.73
C GLY A 5 -2.05 14.23 36.24
N ASP A 6 -2.82 13.33 35.60
CA ASP A 6 -2.66 13.06 34.17
C ASP A 6 -3.17 14.23 33.32
N SER A 7 -2.32 14.77 32.48
CA SER A 7 -2.72 15.80 31.50
C SER A 7 -3.18 15.11 30.21
N TYR A 8 -4.38 15.42 29.76
CA TYR A 8 -4.92 14.94 28.48
C TYR A 8 -4.94 16.05 27.47
N SER A 9 -4.52 15.76 26.25
CA SER A 9 -4.78 16.61 25.09
C SER A 9 -5.95 16.04 24.30
N ALA A 10 -6.97 16.87 24.04
CA ALA A 10 -8.09 16.50 23.18
C ALA A 10 -8.05 17.34 21.91
N SER A 11 -8.06 16.67 20.73
CA SER A 11 -8.13 17.34 19.44
C SER A 11 -9.52 17.20 18.86
N LYS A 12 -10.13 18.35 18.49
CA LYS A 12 -11.40 18.38 17.76
C LYS A 12 -11.11 18.27 16.27
N LEU A 13 -11.37 17.11 15.68
CA LEU A 13 -11.23 16.90 14.24
C LEU A 13 -12.54 17.15 13.51
N ARG A 14 -12.44 17.62 12.26
CA ARG A 14 -13.61 17.78 11.40
C ARG A 14 -14.09 16.40 10.95
N TYR A 15 -15.37 16.11 11.15
CA TYR A 15 -15.99 14.89 10.63
C TYR A 15 -16.03 14.90 9.10
N VAL A 16 -15.46 13.90 8.45
CA VAL A 16 -15.34 13.81 6.98
C VAL A 16 -16.35 12.85 6.32
N GLY A 17 -17.16 12.14 7.10
CA GLY A 17 -18.21 11.26 6.57
C GLY A 17 -18.07 9.81 7.04
N LYS A 18 -18.92 8.92 6.51
CA LYS A 18 -18.98 7.48 6.84
C LYS A 18 -18.56 6.57 5.67
N ASN A 19 -18.22 7.14 4.53
CA ASN A 19 -17.93 6.34 3.34
C ASN A 19 -16.42 6.21 3.15
N THR A 20 -15.90 4.99 3.32
CA THR A 20 -14.55 4.63 2.88
C THR A 20 -14.49 4.62 1.34
N LEU A 21 -13.29 4.62 0.78
CA LEU A 21 -13.07 4.57 -0.67
C LEU A 21 -13.79 3.37 -1.29
N MET A 22 -13.59 2.17 -0.75
CA MET A 22 -14.23 0.96 -1.28
C MET A 22 -15.75 1.04 -1.22
N LYS A 23 -16.32 1.49 -0.12
CA LYS A 23 -17.77 1.65 0.00
C LYS A 23 -18.32 2.64 -1.02
N HIS A 24 -17.60 3.73 -1.28
CA HIS A 24 -17.97 4.72 -2.30
C HIS A 24 -17.95 4.09 -3.70
N LEU A 25 -16.85 3.42 -4.07
CA LEU A 25 -16.70 2.79 -5.38
C LEU A 25 -17.74 1.68 -5.62
N LEU A 26 -18.03 0.86 -4.61
CA LEU A 26 -19.08 -0.14 -4.69
C LEU A 26 -20.45 0.49 -4.90
N THR A 27 -20.76 1.58 -4.21
CA THR A 27 -22.01 2.33 -4.43
C THR A 27 -22.08 2.86 -5.88
N LYS A 28 -20.97 3.42 -6.39
CA LYS A 28 -20.89 3.87 -7.79
C LYS A 28 -21.02 2.72 -8.79
N TYR A 29 -20.42 1.57 -8.50
CA TYR A 29 -20.57 0.37 -9.33
C TYR A 29 -22.02 -0.06 -9.42
N MET A 30 -22.76 -0.05 -8.30
CA MET A 30 -24.18 -0.39 -8.28
C MET A 30 -25.05 0.62 -9.04
N GLU A 31 -24.74 1.91 -8.93
CA GLU A 31 -25.49 2.98 -9.60
C GLU A 31 -25.20 3.02 -11.12
N ARG A 32 -23.95 2.84 -11.52
CA ARG A 32 -23.48 3.09 -12.89
C ARG A 32 -22.25 2.27 -13.27
N ALA A 33 -22.36 0.93 -13.27
CA ALA A 33 -21.27 0.00 -13.56
C ALA A 33 -20.42 0.34 -14.80
N MET A 34 -21.04 0.93 -15.85
CA MET A 34 -20.34 1.30 -17.08
C MET A 34 -19.31 2.44 -16.92
N ARG A 35 -19.39 3.21 -15.83
CA ARG A 35 -18.49 4.35 -15.57
C ARG A 35 -17.58 4.10 -14.37
N ILE A 36 -17.61 2.92 -13.80
CA ILE A 36 -16.81 2.61 -12.59
C ILE A 36 -15.30 2.78 -12.83
N VAL A 37 -14.81 2.49 -14.03
CA VAL A 37 -13.40 2.67 -14.37
C VAL A 37 -13.02 4.16 -14.33
N ASP A 38 -13.90 5.05 -14.79
CA ASP A 38 -13.68 6.50 -14.70
C ASP A 38 -13.58 6.94 -13.24
N ASP A 39 -14.49 6.44 -12.37
CA ASP A 39 -14.49 6.75 -10.95
C ASP A 39 -13.24 6.21 -10.24
N VAL A 40 -12.79 4.99 -10.57
CA VAL A 40 -11.55 4.38 -10.04
C VAL A 40 -10.33 5.19 -10.45
N VAL A 41 -10.22 5.56 -11.73
CA VAL A 41 -9.11 6.35 -12.25
C VAL A 41 -9.10 7.77 -11.69
N GLU A 42 -10.27 8.41 -11.54
CA GLU A 42 -10.39 9.76 -10.98
C GLU A 42 -9.95 9.79 -9.52
N THR A 43 -10.45 8.87 -8.68
CA THR A 43 -10.05 8.78 -7.28
C THR A 43 -8.56 8.45 -7.13
N HIS A 44 -8.00 7.58 -7.99
CA HIS A 44 -6.57 7.29 -7.99
C HIS A 44 -5.74 8.54 -8.31
N ASN A 45 -6.11 9.29 -9.35
CA ASN A 45 -5.41 10.52 -9.72
C ASN A 45 -5.42 11.58 -8.60
N GLU A 46 -6.55 11.71 -7.86
CA GLU A 46 -6.63 12.63 -6.71
C GLU A 46 -5.76 12.16 -5.55
N LEU A 47 -5.71 10.85 -5.26
CA LEU A 47 -4.83 10.29 -4.23
C LEU A 47 -3.36 10.42 -4.60
N LEU A 48 -2.98 10.16 -5.85
CA LEU A 48 -1.61 10.38 -6.34
C LEU A 48 -1.16 11.83 -6.13
N GLU A 49 -2.05 12.81 -6.34
CA GLU A 49 -1.76 14.21 -6.03
C GLU A 49 -1.59 14.45 -4.52
N GLY A 50 -2.45 13.85 -3.69
CA GLY A 50 -2.38 13.97 -2.24
C GLY A 50 -1.08 13.40 -1.68
N TYR A 51 -0.76 12.15 -2.02
CA TYR A 51 0.46 11.47 -1.58
C TYR A 51 1.72 12.14 -2.13
N SER A 52 1.72 12.64 -3.38
CA SER A 52 2.84 13.41 -3.91
C SER A 52 3.16 14.63 -3.05
N LYS A 53 2.15 15.36 -2.59
CA LYS A 53 2.34 16.54 -1.71
C LYS A 53 2.89 16.15 -0.34
N LEU A 54 2.44 15.04 0.23
CA LEU A 54 2.99 14.50 1.49
C LEU A 54 4.47 14.13 1.31
N ASN A 55 4.77 13.36 0.27
CA ASN A 55 6.14 12.92 0.00
C ASN A 55 7.08 14.09 -0.33
N ASP A 56 6.61 15.15 -1.00
CA ASP A 56 7.40 16.36 -1.24
C ASP A 56 7.68 17.16 0.05
N ALA A 57 6.81 17.03 1.06
CA ALA A 57 7.02 17.56 2.40
C ALA A 57 7.88 16.66 3.30
N GLY A 58 8.37 15.51 2.79
CA GLY A 58 9.11 14.52 3.57
C GLY A 58 8.26 13.59 4.42
N ILE A 59 6.93 13.64 4.26
CA ILE A 59 6.00 12.80 5.01
C ILE A 59 5.63 11.56 4.19
N ILE A 60 5.80 10.38 4.80
CA ILE A 60 5.35 9.10 4.29
C ILE A 60 4.13 8.71 5.12
N HIS A 61 3.01 8.39 4.47
CA HIS A 61 1.81 7.96 5.19
C HIS A 61 2.01 6.60 5.86
N TYR A 62 2.70 5.68 5.17
CA TYR A 62 3.15 4.39 5.67
C TYR A 62 2.04 3.33 5.89
N ASP A 63 0.76 3.72 5.98
CA ASP A 63 -0.39 2.83 6.17
C ASP A 63 -1.45 3.05 5.08
N VAL A 64 -1.03 2.87 3.82
CA VAL A 64 -1.89 3.10 2.64
C VAL A 64 -2.83 1.92 2.44
N LYS A 65 -4.09 2.11 2.79
CA LYS A 65 -5.18 1.12 2.63
C LYS A 65 -6.53 1.81 2.47
N GLU A 66 -7.51 1.12 1.91
CA GLU A 66 -8.84 1.68 1.60
C GLU A 66 -9.60 2.19 2.84
N ASN A 67 -9.33 1.61 4.03
CA ASN A 67 -9.94 2.06 5.29
C ASN A 67 -9.39 3.40 5.77
N ASN A 68 -8.20 3.79 5.31
CA ASN A 68 -7.57 5.07 5.63
C ASN A 68 -7.86 6.14 4.57
N ILE A 69 -8.77 5.85 3.64
CA ILE A 69 -9.26 6.79 2.64
C ILE A 69 -10.78 6.98 2.82
N MET A 70 -11.19 8.19 3.16
CA MET A 70 -12.60 8.56 3.25
C MET A 70 -13.03 9.33 2.02
N CYS A 71 -14.24 9.10 1.55
CA CYS A 71 -14.83 9.90 0.46
C CYS A 71 -15.78 10.95 1.02
N LYS A 72 -15.46 12.22 0.70
CA LYS A 72 -16.19 13.38 1.15
C LYS A 72 -17.36 13.62 0.26
N ASP A 73 -18.30 13.72 0.01
CA ASP A 73 -19.38 14.14 -0.88
C ASP A 73 -19.83 13.07 -1.90
N LYS A 74 -20.85 13.44 -2.69
CA LYS A 74 -21.40 12.57 -3.74
C LYS A 74 -20.43 12.37 -4.93
N ARG A 75 -19.42 13.24 -5.09
CA ARG A 75 -18.42 13.09 -6.15
C ARG A 75 -17.39 12.03 -5.79
N GLY A 76 -17.17 11.78 -4.48
CA GLY A 76 -16.22 10.81 -4.01
C GLY A 76 -14.81 11.37 -3.86
N THR A 77 -14.68 12.70 -3.65
CA THR A 77 -13.38 13.32 -3.38
C THR A 77 -12.69 12.60 -2.23
N PRO A 78 -11.56 11.90 -2.46
CA PRO A 78 -10.89 11.13 -1.42
C PRO A 78 -10.17 12.05 -0.43
N ILE A 79 -10.16 11.64 0.82
CA ILE A 79 -9.45 12.30 1.92
C ILE A 79 -8.62 11.25 2.63
N ILE A 80 -7.32 11.46 2.67
CA ILE A 80 -6.37 10.64 3.41
C ILE A 80 -6.56 10.92 4.90
N ILE A 81 -6.70 9.88 5.70
CA ILE A 81 -6.90 9.95 7.16
C ILE A 81 -5.93 8.98 7.85
N ASP A 82 -5.86 9.07 9.17
CA ASP A 82 -5.07 8.18 10.03
C ASP A 82 -3.56 8.25 9.77
N PHE A 83 -2.95 9.33 10.24
CA PHE A 83 -1.51 9.58 10.18
C PHE A 83 -0.75 8.95 11.39
N GLY A 84 -1.39 8.04 12.13
CA GLY A 84 -0.80 7.45 13.34
C GLY A 84 0.49 6.66 13.12
N LEU A 85 0.70 6.12 11.92
CA LEU A 85 1.92 5.42 11.52
C LEU A 85 2.83 6.25 10.61
N SER A 86 2.47 7.49 10.29
CA SER A 86 3.22 8.30 9.34
C SER A 86 4.63 8.62 9.82
N ILE A 87 5.56 8.64 8.89
CA ILE A 87 6.98 8.88 9.14
C ILE A 87 7.38 10.22 8.54
N ASP A 88 7.98 11.09 9.33
CA ASP A 88 8.76 12.23 8.84
C ASP A 88 10.18 11.75 8.53
N ILE A 89 10.47 11.52 7.24
CA ILE A 89 11.76 10.96 6.82
C ILE A 89 12.94 11.89 7.11
N LEU A 90 12.69 13.18 7.21
CA LEU A 90 13.73 14.17 7.51
C LEU A 90 14.15 14.13 8.99
N GLU A 91 13.28 13.65 9.85
CA GLU A 91 13.55 13.46 11.28
C GLU A 91 14.16 12.08 11.58
N VAL A 92 13.96 11.07 10.74
CA VAL A 92 14.53 9.73 10.94
C VAL A 92 16.06 9.76 11.03
N ALA A 93 16.72 10.57 10.18
CA ALA A 93 18.17 10.69 10.20
C ALA A 93 18.73 11.32 11.50
N LYS A 94 17.89 12.07 12.23
CA LYS A 94 18.27 12.71 13.50
C LYS A 94 17.90 11.84 14.71
N ASN A 95 16.90 11.00 14.58
CA ASN A 95 16.37 10.13 15.61
C ASN A 95 16.77 8.67 15.35
N SER A 96 16.30 7.75 16.16
CA SER A 96 16.54 6.34 15.97
C SER A 96 15.70 5.79 14.81
N TYR A 97 16.30 5.02 13.90
CA TYR A 97 15.56 4.23 12.89
C TYR A 97 14.47 3.35 13.51
N ARG A 98 14.73 2.85 14.71
CA ARG A 98 13.81 1.99 15.46
C ARG A 98 12.53 2.71 15.90
N ASP A 99 12.61 4.01 16.15
CA ASP A 99 11.43 4.80 16.53
C ASP A 99 10.48 4.98 15.34
N ALA A 100 11.01 5.03 14.11
CA ALA A 100 10.23 5.18 12.89
C ALA A 100 9.80 3.81 12.29
N PHE A 101 10.72 2.83 12.28
CA PHE A 101 10.52 1.49 11.71
C PHE A 101 10.47 0.44 12.83
N TYR A 102 9.57 0.61 13.79
CA TYR A 102 9.53 -0.13 15.05
C TYR A 102 8.99 -1.57 14.95
N VAL A 103 8.49 -1.98 13.79
CA VAL A 103 7.96 -3.33 13.55
C VAL A 103 8.56 -3.93 12.30
N TYR A 104 9.12 -5.14 12.42
CA TYR A 104 9.44 -5.98 11.28
C TYR A 104 8.20 -6.77 10.87
N GLY A 105 7.58 -6.39 9.76
CA GLY A 105 6.34 -6.99 9.25
C GLY A 105 6.41 -7.26 7.74
N PRO A 106 7.20 -8.26 7.30
CA PRO A 106 7.33 -8.60 5.88
C PRO A 106 6.01 -9.11 5.26
N ASP A 107 5.07 -9.54 6.09
CA ASP A 107 3.73 -9.99 5.71
C ASP A 107 2.74 -8.84 5.44
N TYR A 108 3.04 -7.62 5.90
CA TYR A 108 2.13 -6.49 5.73
C TYR A 108 2.10 -6.00 4.27
N GLY A 109 0.97 -6.22 3.59
CA GLY A 109 0.81 -6.01 2.15
C GLY A 109 1.15 -4.62 1.61
N PRO A 110 0.77 -3.50 2.28
CA PRO A 110 1.09 -2.15 1.81
C PRO A 110 2.57 -1.77 1.86
N TRP A 111 3.43 -2.54 2.56
CA TRP A 111 4.85 -2.24 2.66
C TRP A 111 5.66 -2.89 1.55
N CYS A 112 6.55 -2.12 0.92
CA CYS A 112 7.49 -2.62 -0.06
C CYS A 112 8.71 -3.32 0.60
N LEU A 113 9.51 -4.01 -0.21
CA LEU A 113 10.66 -4.75 0.28
C LEU A 113 11.70 -3.86 0.99
N GLU A 114 11.88 -2.60 0.56
CA GLU A 114 12.78 -1.66 1.22
C GLU A 114 12.38 -1.43 2.68
N ILE A 115 11.09 -1.28 2.93
CA ILE A 115 10.56 -1.13 4.30
C ILE A 115 10.86 -2.40 5.11
N ALA A 116 10.68 -3.59 4.54
CA ALA A 116 11.02 -4.84 5.21
C ALA A 116 12.53 -4.94 5.52
N MET A 117 13.39 -4.51 4.60
CA MET A 117 14.84 -4.47 4.83
C MET A 117 15.22 -3.50 5.94
N ILE A 118 14.69 -2.27 5.90
CA ILE A 118 14.98 -1.24 6.92
C ILE A 118 14.48 -1.68 8.29
N SER A 119 13.25 -2.19 8.37
CA SER A 119 12.67 -2.64 9.64
C SER A 119 13.36 -3.89 10.19
N TYR A 120 13.84 -4.80 9.34
CA TYR A 120 14.71 -5.91 9.76
C TYR A 120 16.00 -5.38 10.39
N GLY A 121 16.70 -4.46 9.71
CA GLY A 121 17.91 -3.85 10.22
C GLY A 121 17.69 -3.12 11.55
N ALA A 122 16.53 -2.47 11.70
CA ALA A 122 16.18 -1.72 12.90
C ALA A 122 15.80 -2.59 14.11
N ASN A 123 15.25 -3.80 13.89
CA ASN A 123 14.64 -4.59 14.97
C ASN A 123 15.27 -5.97 15.19
N GLU A 124 15.79 -6.62 14.13
CA GLU A 124 16.24 -8.02 14.21
C GLU A 124 17.77 -8.17 14.33
N LEU A 125 18.53 -7.10 14.07
CA LEU A 125 19.98 -7.13 14.25
C LEU A 125 20.31 -6.90 15.73
N VAL A 126 20.49 -7.99 16.45
CA VAL A 126 20.94 -7.98 17.83
C VAL A 126 22.45 -8.03 17.87
N ASP A 127 23.10 -7.15 18.61
CA ASP A 127 24.50 -7.29 18.96
C ASP A 127 24.62 -8.43 19.99
N GLU A 128 25.11 -9.59 19.55
CA GLU A 128 25.26 -10.78 20.41
C GLU A 128 26.14 -10.53 21.64
N SER A 129 27.03 -9.52 21.61
CA SER A 129 27.85 -9.13 22.74
C SER A 129 27.04 -8.55 23.91
N ILE A 130 25.79 -8.10 23.64
CA ILE A 130 24.90 -7.49 24.60
C ILE A 130 23.77 -8.45 25.02
N SER A 131 23.51 -9.52 24.29
CA SER A 131 22.42 -10.48 24.54
C SER A 131 22.52 -11.21 25.89
N ASN A 132 23.67 -11.20 26.55
CA ASN A 132 23.87 -11.81 27.87
C ASN A 132 23.34 -10.97 29.05
N LYS A 133 22.73 -9.82 28.83
CA LYS A 133 22.24 -8.91 29.89
C LYS A 133 20.72 -8.78 29.99
N GLY A 134 19.96 -9.81 29.66
CA GLY A 134 18.53 -9.87 29.91
C GLY A 134 17.67 -9.15 28.86
N TYR A 135 16.41 -9.53 28.82
CA TYR A 135 15.34 -9.10 27.94
C TYR A 135 15.38 -7.57 27.67
N VAL A 136 15.70 -7.19 26.42
CA VAL A 136 15.66 -5.78 26.01
C VAL A 136 14.21 -5.47 25.64
N GLY A 137 13.44 -4.97 26.62
CA GLY A 137 12.08 -4.51 26.40
C GLY A 137 12.03 -3.27 25.49
N PHE A 138 10.86 -3.03 24.91
CA PHE A 138 10.55 -1.79 24.20
C PHE A 138 11.02 -0.57 25.00
N GLY A 139 11.91 0.23 24.41
CA GLY A 139 12.34 1.50 24.99
C GLY A 139 13.78 1.59 25.52
N ASN A 140 14.61 0.55 25.39
CA ASN A 140 16.01 0.67 25.83
C ASN A 140 16.85 1.36 24.73
N LYS A 141 17.03 2.69 24.89
CA LYS A 141 17.80 3.57 23.96
C LYS A 141 19.31 3.28 23.93
N GLU A 142 19.82 2.45 24.84
CA GLU A 142 21.25 2.22 25.04
C GLU A 142 21.83 1.05 24.24
N ASN A 143 21.00 0.32 23.48
CA ASN A 143 21.50 -0.76 22.65
C ASN A 143 21.89 -0.21 21.27
N PRO A 144 23.20 -0.09 20.95
CA PRO A 144 23.59 0.28 19.61
C PRO A 144 23.00 -0.76 18.66
N LEU A 145 22.16 -0.30 17.74
CA LEU A 145 21.60 -1.13 16.69
C LEU A 145 22.77 -1.84 16.00
N GLY A 146 22.61 -3.11 15.68
CA GLY A 146 23.58 -3.86 14.89
C GLY A 146 23.80 -3.31 13.47
N LEU A 147 23.52 -2.02 13.27
CA LEU A 147 23.62 -1.32 11.98
C LEU A 147 25.06 -1.18 11.47
N GLU A 148 26.04 -1.29 12.36
CA GLU A 148 27.46 -1.31 11.99
C GLU A 148 27.92 -2.71 11.53
N GLN A 149 27.08 -3.75 11.71
CA GLN A 149 27.35 -5.10 11.20
C GLN A 149 27.34 -5.11 9.66
N GLU A 150 28.13 -6.02 9.10
CA GLU A 150 28.11 -6.26 7.66
C GLU A 150 26.84 -7.01 7.24
N VAL A 151 26.31 -6.65 6.10
CA VAL A 151 25.19 -7.33 5.46
C VAL A 151 25.68 -8.68 4.94
N THR A 152 25.00 -9.77 5.33
CA THR A 152 25.32 -11.10 4.84
C THR A 152 24.35 -11.59 3.76
N LYS A 153 24.79 -12.55 2.98
CA LYS A 153 23.96 -13.21 1.95
C LYS A 153 22.74 -13.89 2.59
N GLU A 154 22.93 -14.51 3.75
CA GLU A 154 21.90 -15.22 4.50
C GLU A 154 20.80 -14.26 4.96
N GLN A 155 21.19 -13.09 5.49
CA GLN A 155 20.23 -12.06 5.94
C GLN A 155 19.40 -11.53 4.77
N ILE A 156 20.04 -11.17 3.64
CA ILE A 156 19.34 -10.78 2.41
C ILE A 156 18.37 -11.87 1.96
N GLY A 157 18.84 -13.11 1.86
CA GLY A 157 18.02 -14.25 1.45
C GLY A 157 16.84 -14.50 2.38
N LYS A 158 17.04 -14.32 3.70
CA LYS A 158 16.00 -14.44 4.72
C LYS A 158 14.91 -13.40 4.50
N VAL A 159 15.25 -12.11 4.51
CA VAL A 159 14.27 -11.02 4.40
C VAL A 159 13.48 -11.10 3.08
N ILE A 160 14.16 -11.30 1.95
CA ILE A 160 13.49 -11.43 0.64
C ILE A 160 12.61 -12.68 0.62
N GLY A 161 13.11 -13.79 1.16
CA GLY A 161 12.36 -15.06 1.21
C GLY A 161 11.10 -14.95 2.07
N GLU A 162 11.19 -14.33 3.25
CA GLU A 162 10.04 -14.07 4.11
C GLU A 162 9.05 -13.14 3.43
N PHE A 163 9.51 -12.00 2.91
CA PHE A 163 8.66 -11.05 2.20
C PHE A 163 7.86 -11.69 1.06
N VAL A 164 8.51 -12.43 0.16
CA VAL A 164 7.83 -13.06 -0.98
C VAL A 164 6.89 -14.18 -0.57
N LYS A 165 7.19 -14.89 0.54
CA LYS A 165 6.39 -16.01 1.03
C LYS A 165 5.23 -15.61 1.92
N THR A 166 5.30 -14.46 2.58
CA THR A 166 4.32 -14.09 3.62
C THR A 166 3.53 -12.82 3.30
N ASN A 167 4.06 -11.92 2.43
CA ASN A 167 3.33 -10.70 2.07
C ASN A 167 1.99 -11.04 1.43
N TYR A 168 0.90 -10.77 2.16
CA TYR A 168 -0.43 -11.23 1.77
C TYR A 168 -0.88 -10.63 0.43
N SER A 169 -0.51 -9.39 0.12
CA SER A 169 -0.90 -8.77 -1.16
C SER A 169 -0.19 -9.40 -2.35
N LEU A 170 1.11 -9.74 -2.19
CA LEU A 170 1.80 -10.49 -3.24
C LEU A 170 1.20 -11.88 -3.43
N LEU A 171 0.81 -12.54 -2.34
CA LEU A 171 0.18 -13.86 -2.42
C LEU A 171 -1.16 -13.84 -3.14
N GLU A 172 -1.97 -12.81 -2.92
CA GLU A 172 -3.30 -12.69 -3.52
C GLU A 172 -3.26 -12.19 -4.97
N LEU A 173 -2.38 -11.22 -5.27
CA LEU A 173 -2.41 -10.50 -6.54
C LEU A 173 -1.44 -11.04 -7.60
N ILE A 174 -0.34 -11.67 -7.19
CA ILE A 174 0.77 -12.03 -8.07
C ILE A 174 0.92 -13.56 -8.12
N SER A 175 0.99 -14.12 -9.33
CA SER A 175 1.18 -15.57 -9.51
C SER A 175 2.50 -16.07 -8.93
N GLN A 176 2.55 -17.34 -8.55
CA GLN A 176 3.74 -17.95 -7.95
C GLN A 176 4.97 -17.79 -8.84
N ASP A 177 4.86 -18.06 -10.14
CA ASP A 177 6.01 -17.98 -11.08
C ASP A 177 6.56 -16.55 -11.17
N VAL A 178 5.69 -15.53 -11.12
CA VAL A 178 6.10 -14.13 -11.14
C VAL A 178 6.75 -13.74 -9.80
N ARG A 179 6.23 -14.23 -8.67
CA ARG A 179 6.85 -13.99 -7.35
C ARG A 179 8.25 -14.61 -7.25
N GLU A 180 8.46 -15.81 -7.79
CA GLU A 180 9.80 -16.42 -7.78
C GLU A 180 10.79 -15.62 -8.66
N LYS A 181 10.40 -15.19 -9.85
CA LYS A 181 11.22 -14.30 -10.68
C LYS A 181 11.53 -12.98 -9.97
N TYR A 182 10.54 -12.40 -9.28
CA TYR A 182 10.73 -11.21 -8.46
C TYR A 182 11.74 -11.48 -7.35
N ARG A 183 11.64 -12.61 -6.64
CA ARG A 183 12.58 -13.01 -5.60
C ARG A 183 14.01 -13.08 -6.13
N GLU A 184 14.23 -13.77 -7.27
CA GLU A 184 15.54 -13.86 -7.90
C GLU A 184 16.11 -12.49 -8.26
N LYS A 185 15.31 -11.65 -8.92
CA LYS A 185 15.66 -10.27 -9.27
C LYS A 185 16.06 -9.44 -8.04
N MET A 186 15.33 -9.59 -6.92
CA MET A 186 15.64 -8.88 -5.69
C MET A 186 16.92 -9.39 -5.03
N ILE A 187 17.15 -10.71 -4.98
CA ILE A 187 18.41 -11.28 -4.47
C ILE A 187 19.60 -10.75 -5.25
N GLU A 188 19.51 -10.73 -6.58
CA GLU A 188 20.56 -10.17 -7.43
C GLU A 188 20.81 -8.70 -7.12
N HIS A 189 19.73 -7.88 -7.09
CA HIS A 189 19.83 -6.43 -6.81
C HIS A 189 20.45 -6.14 -5.44
N TYR A 190 20.02 -6.83 -4.39
CA TYR A 190 20.48 -6.59 -3.03
C TYR A 190 21.86 -7.20 -2.75
N SER A 191 22.36 -8.13 -3.60
CA SER A 191 23.69 -8.72 -3.46
C SER A 191 24.82 -7.68 -3.45
N LYS A 192 24.63 -6.50 -4.05
CA LYS A 192 25.56 -5.36 -4.05
C LYS A 192 25.87 -4.82 -2.65
N TYR A 193 25.04 -5.16 -1.64
CA TYR A 193 25.24 -4.74 -0.26
C TYR A 193 26.01 -5.74 0.59
N ILE A 194 26.25 -6.97 0.13
CA ILE A 194 27.00 -7.97 0.87
C ILE A 194 28.39 -7.43 1.21
N GLY A 195 28.76 -7.48 2.51
CA GLY A 195 30.00 -6.95 3.04
C GLY A 195 30.00 -5.42 3.30
N LYS A 196 28.91 -4.70 2.96
CA LYS A 196 28.69 -3.33 3.39
C LYS A 196 27.98 -3.30 4.74
N ARG A 197 28.05 -2.20 5.46
CA ARG A 197 27.30 -2.07 6.72
C ARG A 197 25.79 -1.90 6.46
N TRP A 198 24.98 -2.44 7.34
CA TRP A 198 23.51 -2.25 7.30
C TRP A 198 23.13 -0.78 7.24
N LYS A 199 23.84 0.08 7.98
CA LYS A 199 23.63 1.53 7.96
C LYS A 199 23.72 2.10 6.54
N GLU A 200 24.74 1.75 5.79
CA GLU A 200 24.94 2.23 4.41
C GLU A 200 23.82 1.78 3.48
N MET A 201 23.36 0.52 3.64
CA MET A 201 22.22 0.03 2.87
C MET A 201 20.94 0.78 3.24
N ILE A 202 20.65 0.97 4.53
CA ILE A 202 19.45 1.68 5.00
C ILE A 202 19.43 3.12 4.51
N GLU A 203 20.55 3.83 4.59
CA GLU A 203 20.68 5.21 4.11
C GLU A 203 20.40 5.30 2.59
N GLU A 204 20.89 4.33 1.80
CA GLU A 204 20.58 4.28 0.37
C GLU A 204 19.08 3.96 0.14
N LEU A 205 18.51 2.98 0.83
CA LEU A 205 17.10 2.59 0.67
C LEU A 205 16.14 3.73 1.04
N GLN A 206 16.47 4.53 2.03
CA GLN A 206 15.68 5.69 2.41
C GLN A 206 15.56 6.74 1.30
N THR A 207 16.55 6.82 0.40
CA THR A 207 16.45 7.75 -0.73
C THR A 207 15.27 7.49 -1.65
N TYR A 208 14.72 6.27 -1.62
CA TYR A 208 13.55 5.85 -2.42
C TYR A 208 12.19 6.11 -1.74
N TYR A 209 12.15 6.79 -0.59
CA TYR A 209 10.95 6.99 0.22
C TYR A 209 9.74 7.53 -0.55
N LYS A 210 9.95 8.38 -1.57
CA LYS A 210 8.88 8.95 -2.40
C LYS A 210 8.10 7.91 -3.19
N THR A 211 8.62 6.67 -3.29
CA THR A 211 7.96 5.58 -4.01
C THR A 211 7.15 4.65 -3.10
N TRP A 212 7.32 4.73 -1.78
CA TRP A 212 6.75 3.76 -0.84
C TRP A 212 5.22 3.87 -0.74
N ASP A 213 4.69 5.09 -0.58
CA ASP A 213 3.24 5.28 -0.58
C ASP A 213 2.63 4.94 -1.95
N ASN A 214 3.36 5.15 -3.05
CA ASN A 214 2.90 4.75 -4.38
C ASN A 214 2.85 3.23 -4.56
N TYR A 215 3.78 2.49 -3.92
CA TYR A 215 3.70 1.03 -3.84
C TYR A 215 2.41 0.59 -3.12
N GLY A 216 2.16 1.10 -1.93
CA GLY A 216 0.95 0.80 -1.16
C GLY A 216 -0.33 1.18 -1.91
N LEU A 217 -0.32 2.33 -2.59
CA LEU A 217 -1.42 2.80 -3.42
C LEU A 217 -1.67 1.86 -4.62
N SER A 218 -0.60 1.38 -5.26
CA SER A 218 -0.70 0.42 -6.37
C SER A 218 -1.29 -0.91 -5.91
N ILE A 219 -0.85 -1.43 -4.77
CA ILE A 219 -1.43 -2.63 -4.12
C ILE A 219 -2.93 -2.41 -3.87
N MET A 220 -3.30 -1.30 -3.25
CA MET A 220 -4.70 -0.99 -2.94
C MET A 220 -5.57 -0.96 -4.21
N TYR A 221 -5.09 -0.32 -5.27
CA TYR A 221 -5.85 -0.28 -6.53
C TYR A 221 -5.88 -1.60 -7.29
N LEU A 222 -4.86 -2.45 -7.18
CA LEU A 222 -4.91 -3.83 -7.70
C LEU A 222 -6.01 -4.65 -6.99
N HIS A 223 -6.14 -4.53 -5.67
CA HIS A 223 -7.25 -5.16 -4.93
C HIS A 223 -8.61 -4.60 -5.36
N ILE A 224 -8.75 -3.29 -5.53
CA ILE A 224 -9.99 -2.66 -6.02
C ILE A 224 -10.35 -3.19 -7.42
N ILE A 225 -9.39 -3.28 -8.34
CA ILE A 225 -9.58 -3.81 -9.69
C ILE A 225 -10.07 -5.25 -9.62
N ASP A 226 -9.47 -6.07 -8.76
CA ASP A 226 -9.86 -7.48 -8.62
C ASP A 226 -11.24 -7.62 -7.99
N GLN A 227 -11.54 -6.90 -6.92
CA GLN A 227 -12.83 -6.95 -6.24
C GLN A 227 -13.98 -6.47 -7.14
N LEU A 228 -13.77 -5.41 -7.92
CA LEU A 228 -14.76 -4.89 -8.86
C LEU A 228 -14.83 -5.70 -10.17
N LYS A 229 -13.95 -6.70 -10.32
CA LYS A 229 -13.85 -7.53 -11.54
C LYS A 229 -13.71 -6.68 -12.81
N ILE A 230 -12.98 -5.56 -12.71
CA ILE A 230 -12.59 -4.71 -13.83
C ILE A 230 -11.16 -5.09 -14.27
N GLY A 231 -10.79 -4.84 -15.53
CA GLY A 231 -9.43 -5.17 -16.01
C GLY A 231 -9.40 -5.99 -17.28
N SER A 232 -10.56 -6.37 -17.82
CA SER A 232 -10.66 -7.17 -19.07
C SER A 232 -10.61 -6.35 -20.37
N ALA A 233 -10.92 -5.05 -20.32
CA ALA A 233 -10.81 -4.19 -21.50
C ALA A 233 -9.34 -3.76 -21.71
N PRO A 234 -8.90 -3.49 -22.96
CA PRO A 234 -7.48 -3.23 -23.28
C PRO A 234 -6.81 -2.14 -22.45
N ASN A 235 -7.48 -1.01 -22.23
CA ASN A 235 -6.96 0.10 -21.41
C ASN A 235 -6.93 -0.24 -19.91
N GLN A 236 -7.87 -1.05 -19.44
CA GLN A 236 -7.91 -1.54 -18.05
C GLN A 236 -6.80 -2.56 -17.83
N SER A 237 -6.53 -3.42 -18.81
CA SER A 237 -5.42 -4.38 -18.77
C SER A 237 -4.06 -3.67 -18.73
N VAL A 238 -3.88 -2.59 -19.51
CA VAL A 238 -2.67 -1.76 -19.47
C VAL A 238 -2.51 -1.07 -18.12
N TYR A 239 -3.60 -0.56 -17.55
CA TYR A 239 -3.58 0.05 -16.22
C TYR A 239 -3.19 -0.95 -15.12
N LYS A 240 -3.82 -2.13 -15.13
CA LYS A 240 -3.47 -3.22 -14.18
C LYS A 240 -2.00 -3.62 -14.31
N ALA A 241 -1.53 -3.86 -15.54
CA ALA A 241 -0.14 -4.25 -15.78
C ALA A 241 0.86 -3.18 -15.29
N TYR A 242 0.53 -1.90 -15.44
CA TYR A 242 1.36 -0.82 -14.93
C TYR A 242 1.42 -0.78 -13.39
N LEU A 243 0.31 -1.02 -12.70
CA LEU A 243 0.32 -1.14 -11.24
C LEU A 243 1.14 -2.35 -10.78
N GLU A 244 1.03 -3.49 -11.46
CA GLU A 244 1.86 -4.68 -11.20
C GLU A 244 3.34 -4.39 -11.45
N GLU A 245 3.68 -3.61 -12.48
CA GLU A 245 5.04 -3.15 -12.73
C GLU A 245 5.58 -2.31 -11.58
N ILE A 246 4.81 -1.35 -11.04
CA ILE A 246 5.23 -0.56 -9.86
C ILE A 246 5.54 -1.47 -8.67
N VAL A 247 4.70 -2.48 -8.42
CA VAL A 247 4.85 -3.42 -7.31
C VAL A 247 6.11 -4.30 -7.46
N LEU A 248 6.42 -4.71 -8.70
CA LEU A 248 7.51 -5.63 -9.02
C LEU A 248 8.81 -4.94 -9.48
N SER A 249 8.84 -3.60 -9.46
CA SER A 249 10.03 -2.82 -9.83
C SER A 249 11.10 -2.86 -8.76
N LEU A 250 12.36 -2.68 -9.18
CA LEU A 250 13.45 -2.34 -8.28
C LEU A 250 13.19 -0.98 -7.62
N PRO A 251 13.74 -0.70 -6.43
CA PRO A 251 13.58 0.59 -5.75
C PRO A 251 13.94 1.79 -6.63
N SER A 252 15.05 1.68 -7.39
CA SER A 252 15.54 2.72 -8.30
C SER A 252 14.64 2.99 -9.50
N ASP A 253 13.90 1.98 -9.95
CA ASP A 253 13.11 2.01 -11.18
C ASP A 253 11.64 2.32 -10.91
N ARG A 254 11.22 2.15 -9.64
CA ARG A 254 9.83 2.36 -9.24
C ARG A 254 9.41 3.82 -9.41
N ALA A 255 8.29 4.03 -10.10
CA ALA A 255 7.70 5.34 -10.24
C ALA A 255 7.21 5.87 -8.88
N ASP A 256 7.39 7.15 -8.62
CA ASP A 256 6.72 7.88 -7.55
C ASP A 256 5.28 8.27 -7.95
N CYS A 257 4.52 8.85 -7.02
CA CYS A 257 3.14 9.27 -7.27
C CYS A 257 3.02 10.27 -8.44
N LYS A 258 3.99 11.15 -8.61
CA LYS A 258 3.99 12.15 -9.67
C LYS A 258 4.16 11.52 -11.05
N LYS A 259 5.16 10.66 -11.21
CA LYS A 259 5.39 9.91 -12.48
C LYS A 259 4.21 9.01 -12.81
N THR A 260 3.65 8.32 -11.81
CA THR A 260 2.45 7.48 -12.00
C THR A 260 1.27 8.31 -12.51
N LYS A 261 1.04 9.48 -11.93
CA LYS A 261 -0.04 10.38 -12.37
C LYS A 261 0.16 10.86 -13.81
N GLU A 262 1.39 11.18 -14.20
CA GLU A 262 1.73 11.58 -15.58
C GLU A 262 1.46 10.45 -16.58
N TYR A 263 1.88 9.23 -16.25
CA TYR A 263 1.63 8.04 -17.08
C TYR A 263 0.13 7.73 -17.22
N MET A 264 -0.63 7.80 -16.12
CA MET A 264 -2.08 7.62 -16.17
C MET A 264 -2.78 8.64 -17.06
N LYS A 265 -2.36 9.92 -17.02
CA LYS A 265 -2.88 10.94 -17.95
C LYS A 265 -2.60 10.59 -19.41
N GLU A 266 -1.46 10.00 -19.69
CA GLU A 266 -1.12 9.57 -21.04
C GLU A 266 -2.02 8.42 -21.52
N ILE A 267 -2.19 7.37 -20.72
CA ILE A 267 -3.05 6.21 -21.03
C ILE A 267 -4.49 6.65 -21.23
N PHE A 268 -5.09 7.28 -20.23
CA PHE A 268 -6.52 7.62 -20.22
C PHE A 268 -6.82 8.89 -21.02
N GLY A 269 -5.87 9.81 -21.16
CA GLY A 269 -6.00 10.98 -22.03
C GLY A 269 -6.06 10.63 -23.51
N LYS A 270 -5.35 9.60 -23.95
CA LYS A 270 -5.41 9.06 -25.33
C LYS A 270 -6.75 8.35 -25.58
N VAL A 271 -7.27 7.64 -24.59
CA VAL A 271 -8.55 6.93 -24.67
C VAL A 271 -9.73 7.90 -24.84
N LYS A 272 -9.78 8.99 -24.09
CA LYS A 272 -10.82 10.03 -24.24
C LYS A 272 -10.86 10.65 -25.65
N ARG A 273 -9.74 10.72 -26.36
CA ARG A 273 -9.67 11.21 -27.74
C ARG A 273 -10.14 10.18 -28.79
N SER A 274 -9.95 8.88 -28.53
CA SER A 274 -10.33 7.82 -29.46
C SER A 274 -11.79 7.38 -29.33
N ASP A 275 -12.40 7.49 -28.13
CA ASP A 275 -13.73 6.94 -27.83
C ASP A 275 -14.89 7.75 -28.40
N LYS A 276 -14.70 9.04 -28.74
CA LYS A 276 -15.75 9.80 -29.45
C LYS A 276 -16.18 9.15 -30.79
N LYS A 277 -15.31 8.31 -31.37
CA LYS A 277 -15.61 7.54 -32.59
C LYS A 277 -16.03 6.08 -32.35
N LYS A 278 -15.77 5.50 -31.14
CA LYS A 278 -16.01 4.08 -30.86
C LYS A 278 -17.18 3.80 -29.91
N GLN A 279 -17.74 4.80 -29.24
CA GLN A 279 -18.86 4.65 -28.31
C GLN A 279 -20.08 3.90 -28.91
N GLY A 280 -20.34 4.05 -30.21
CA GLY A 280 -21.42 3.33 -30.89
C GLY A 280 -21.22 1.82 -31.03
N LYS A 281 -19.99 1.31 -30.97
CA LYS A 281 -19.68 -0.12 -31.15
C LYS A 281 -19.64 -0.90 -29.83
N TYR A 282 -19.24 -0.25 -28.73
CA TYR A 282 -19.18 -0.86 -27.38
C TYR A 282 -20.55 -1.02 -26.75
N MET A 283 -21.50 -0.11 -26.99
CA MET A 283 -22.87 -0.22 -26.52
C MET A 283 -23.58 -1.49 -27.01
N ARG A 284 -23.17 -2.03 -28.16
CA ARG A 284 -23.74 -3.28 -28.73
C ARG A 284 -23.24 -4.56 -28.08
N ILE A 285 -22.01 -4.57 -27.55
CA ILE A 285 -21.40 -5.76 -26.91
C ILE A 285 -21.91 -5.94 -25.46
N VAL A 286 -22.17 -4.85 -24.74
CA VAL A 286 -22.69 -4.87 -23.38
C VAL A 286 -24.14 -5.35 -23.30
N SER A 287 -24.94 -5.15 -24.33
CA SER A 287 -26.34 -5.61 -24.38
C SER A 287 -26.50 -7.13 -24.58
N ILE A 288 -25.44 -7.83 -25.03
CA ILE A 288 -25.47 -9.29 -25.27
C ILE A 288 -25.17 -10.11 -24.00
N ASN A 289 -24.54 -9.50 -22.99
CA ASN A 289 -24.07 -10.21 -21.78
C ASN A 289 -24.91 -9.96 -20.50
N GLY A 290 -26.22 -9.72 -20.64
CA GLY A 290 -27.13 -9.53 -19.50
C GLY A 290 -27.04 -10.62 -18.43
N ASN A 291 -26.89 -11.89 -18.84
CA ASN A 291 -26.80 -13.03 -17.92
C ASN A 291 -25.47 -13.09 -17.12
N ILE A 292 -24.37 -12.59 -17.68
CA ILE A 292 -23.08 -12.52 -16.99
C ILE A 292 -23.12 -11.37 -15.97
N ARG A 293 -23.75 -10.26 -16.32
CA ARG A 293 -23.94 -9.09 -15.44
C ARG A 293 -24.71 -9.46 -14.17
N ASP A 294 -25.79 -10.23 -14.28
CA ASP A 294 -26.59 -10.65 -13.12
C ASP A 294 -25.85 -11.62 -12.20
N LYS A 295 -24.99 -12.47 -12.77
CA LYS A 295 -24.18 -13.41 -11.99
C LYS A 295 -23.07 -12.68 -11.21
N VAL A 296 -22.32 -11.80 -11.86
CA VAL A 296 -21.28 -10.97 -11.23
C VAL A 296 -21.89 -10.06 -10.17
N HIS A 297 -23.04 -9.47 -10.44
CA HIS A 297 -23.78 -8.64 -9.50
C HIS A 297 -24.19 -9.42 -8.22
N LYS A 298 -24.63 -10.67 -8.36
CA LYS A 298 -24.97 -11.53 -7.21
C LYS A 298 -23.73 -11.94 -6.41
N GLU A 299 -22.62 -12.25 -7.06
CA GLU A 299 -21.37 -12.63 -6.40
C GLU A 299 -20.75 -11.46 -5.64
N VAL A 300 -20.68 -10.27 -6.23
CA VAL A 300 -20.24 -9.04 -5.57
C VAL A 300 -21.15 -8.68 -4.40
N TRP A 301 -22.45 -8.78 -4.55
CA TRP A 301 -23.42 -8.52 -3.48
C TRP A 301 -23.29 -9.51 -2.32
N HIS A 302 -23.01 -10.78 -2.61
CA HIS A 302 -22.77 -11.81 -1.59
C HIS A 302 -21.49 -11.55 -0.80
N SER A 303 -20.43 -11.13 -1.48
CA SER A 303 -19.15 -10.74 -0.85
C SER A 303 -19.32 -9.53 0.09
N ILE A 304 -19.98 -8.47 -0.38
CA ILE A 304 -20.29 -7.27 0.42
C ILE A 304 -21.11 -7.61 1.66
N LYS A 305 -22.14 -8.46 1.50
CA LYS A 305 -23.00 -8.87 2.61
C LYS A 305 -22.24 -9.66 3.67
N ASN A 306 -21.31 -10.51 3.25
CA ASN A 306 -20.47 -11.30 4.15
C ASN A 306 -19.45 -10.42 4.90
N GLU A 307 -18.87 -9.43 4.24
CA GLU A 307 -17.97 -8.46 4.86
C GLU A 307 -18.68 -7.58 5.90
N LEU A 308 -19.83 -7.03 5.54
CA LEU A 308 -20.67 -6.25 6.46
C LEU A 308 -21.13 -7.07 7.68
N GLN A 309 -21.38 -8.38 7.51
CA GLN A 309 -21.72 -9.28 8.62
C GLN A 309 -20.50 -9.60 9.50
N ARG A 310 -19.30 -9.72 8.92
CA ARG A 310 -18.03 -9.86 9.67
C ARG A 310 -17.74 -8.62 10.52
N ASP A 311 -17.81 -7.45 9.92
CA ASP A 311 -17.57 -6.17 10.61
C ASP A 311 -18.57 -5.96 11.74
N LYS A 312 -19.85 -6.29 11.53
CA LYS A 312 -20.88 -6.23 12.56
C LYS A 312 -20.56 -7.16 13.73
N LYS A 313 -20.16 -8.42 13.48
CA LYS A 313 -19.78 -9.39 14.52
C LYS A 313 -18.53 -8.97 15.28
N LEU A 314 -17.54 -8.36 14.61
CA LEU A 314 -16.33 -7.82 15.25
C LEU A 314 -16.68 -6.63 16.14
N TYR A 315 -17.57 -5.74 15.69
CA TYR A 315 -18.05 -4.61 16.48
C TYR A 315 -18.82 -5.05 17.71
N GLU A 316 -19.76 -6.01 17.57
CA GLU A 316 -20.53 -6.58 18.67
C GLU A 316 -19.66 -7.28 19.71
N LYS A 317 -18.58 -7.98 19.31
CA LYS A 317 -17.58 -8.57 20.21
C LYS A 317 -16.78 -7.53 20.99
N ARG A 318 -16.48 -6.36 20.40
CA ARG A 318 -15.73 -5.28 21.08
C ARG A 318 -16.57 -4.52 22.10
N ILE A 319 -17.90 -4.49 21.95
CA ILE A 319 -18.80 -3.86 22.92
C ILE A 319 -19.06 -4.77 24.12
N GLN A 320 -18.87 -6.10 23.98
CA GLN A 320 -19.09 -7.08 25.06
C GLN A 320 -17.83 -7.36 25.91
N GLN A 321 -16.69 -6.79 25.56
CA GLN A 321 -15.43 -6.73 26.35
C GLN A 321 -15.24 -5.36 26.99
#